data_212c514e5eb2138d797d08c502150428
#
_entry.id   212c514e5eb2138d797d08c502150428
#
_cell.length_a   1.000
_cell.length_b   1.000
_cell.length_c   1.000
_cell.angle_alpha   90.00
_cell.angle_beta   90.00
_cell.angle_gamma   90.00
#
_symmetry.space_group_name_H-M   'P 1'
#
loop_
_entity.id
_entity.type
_entity.pdbx_description
1 polymer ?
#
loop_
_entity_poly.entity_id
_entity_poly.type
_entity_poly.pdbx_seq_one_letter_code
_entity_poly.pdbx_strand_id
1 'polypeptide(L)'
;MRYEVLTQTLPDNFDWRKQKVVTEVKDQGKLDVSDVFAVVGAIESCWAIRTGNLNTLSEQQLVDCGRNETSANLREVFESVSSLGGLAPNSSYPYVAQHQQCKLNKTEISVRIEGHLKMHNEEAMARYLMAKGPFVVAFNGKDSLASYKGGIVNFNSTQCPPTKLSQAGLVVGFGVEAKMPFWILKNSRGGKWGENGYFRIARGSNTCGIASNVYSPFFDVDIGGPNIFVAM
;
A
#
# COMPACT_ATOMS: atom_id res chain seq x y z
N MET A 1 5.02 27.02 9.55
CA MET A 1 4.98 26.10 8.38
C MET A 1 3.94 24.96 8.47
N ARG A 2 3.07 24.93 9.50
CA ARG A 2 2.09 23.84 9.74
C ARG A 2 0.76 23.97 8.98
N TYR A 3 0.41 25.13 8.47
CA TYR A 3 -0.90 25.39 7.85
C TYR A 3 -0.91 25.37 6.30
N GLU A 4 0.24 25.50 5.65
CA GLU A 4 0.31 25.67 4.20
C GLU A 4 -0.03 24.39 3.40
N VAL A 5 0.24 23.19 3.95
CA VAL A 5 -0.05 21.92 3.23
C VAL A 5 -1.55 21.62 3.18
N LEU A 6 -2.34 22.09 4.14
CA LEU A 6 -3.79 21.87 4.21
C LEU A 6 -4.60 22.79 3.29
N THR A 7 -4.01 23.91 2.87
CA THR A 7 -4.66 24.92 2.01
C THR A 7 -4.22 24.87 0.55
N GLN A 8 -3.14 24.14 0.23
CA GLN A 8 -2.68 23.99 -1.14
C GLN A 8 -3.69 23.19 -1.99
N THR A 9 -4.03 23.71 -3.16
CA THR A 9 -4.82 22.97 -4.15
C THR A 9 -4.05 21.72 -4.58
N LEU A 10 -4.74 20.57 -4.63
CA LEU A 10 -4.13 19.35 -5.15
C LEU A 10 -3.73 19.57 -6.61
N PRO A 11 -2.53 19.15 -7.03
CA PRO A 11 -2.17 19.13 -8.44
C PRO A 11 -3.02 18.10 -9.19
N ASP A 12 -3.17 18.26 -10.49
CA ASP A 12 -3.90 17.31 -11.32
C ASP A 12 -3.27 15.90 -11.29
N ASN A 13 -1.95 15.82 -11.18
CA ASN A 13 -1.23 14.55 -11.20
C ASN A 13 -0.13 14.52 -10.15
N PHE A 14 0.01 13.38 -9.49
CA PHE A 14 1.10 13.09 -8.56
C PHE A 14 1.46 11.60 -8.59
N ASP A 15 2.77 11.24 -8.58
CA ASP A 15 3.20 9.85 -8.74
C ASP A 15 4.57 9.61 -8.08
N TRP A 16 4.60 8.84 -7.01
CA TRP A 16 5.81 8.46 -6.28
C TRP A 16 6.76 7.55 -7.06
N ARG A 17 6.30 6.86 -8.12
CA ARG A 17 7.16 6.06 -8.98
C ARG A 17 8.23 6.90 -9.66
N LYS A 18 7.90 8.16 -9.98
CA LYS A 18 8.84 9.13 -10.56
C LYS A 18 9.97 9.53 -9.62
N GLN A 19 9.76 9.36 -8.32
CA GLN A 19 10.76 9.65 -7.27
C GLN A 19 11.64 8.44 -6.94
N LYS A 20 11.43 7.28 -7.60
CA LYS A 20 12.17 6.03 -7.38
C LYS A 20 12.12 5.51 -5.93
N VAL A 21 11.02 5.74 -5.24
CA VAL A 21 10.78 5.27 -3.86
C VAL A 21 9.78 4.10 -3.80
N VAL A 22 9.35 3.60 -4.95
CA VAL A 22 8.47 2.44 -5.08
C VAL A 22 9.27 1.28 -5.67
N THR A 23 9.31 0.15 -4.99
CA THR A 23 9.97 -1.07 -5.47
C THR A 23 9.25 -1.64 -6.69
N GLU A 24 9.91 -2.53 -7.43
CA GLU A 24 9.32 -3.22 -8.58
C GLU A 24 8.05 -3.99 -8.20
N VAL A 25 7.21 -4.26 -9.20
CA VAL A 25 6.00 -5.06 -9.01
C VAL A 25 6.38 -6.51 -8.77
N LYS A 26 5.94 -7.06 -7.63
CA LYS A 26 6.16 -8.44 -7.23
C LYS A 26 4.95 -9.30 -7.61
N ASP A 27 5.09 -10.62 -7.54
CA ASP A 27 4.03 -11.60 -7.82
C ASP A 27 3.78 -12.48 -6.59
N GLN A 28 2.56 -12.42 -6.05
CA GLN A 28 2.14 -13.24 -4.91
C GLN A 28 1.87 -14.71 -5.29
N GLY A 29 1.83 -15.02 -6.60
CA GLY A 29 1.51 -16.34 -7.09
C GLY A 29 0.08 -16.76 -6.73
N LYS A 30 -0.06 -17.99 -6.20
CA LYS A 30 -1.37 -18.58 -5.86
C LYS A 30 -1.85 -18.26 -4.45
N LEU A 31 -1.00 -17.71 -3.59
CA LEU A 31 -1.40 -17.35 -2.23
C LEU A 31 -2.29 -16.10 -2.23
N ASP A 32 -3.30 -16.09 -1.38
CA ASP A 32 -4.18 -14.93 -1.18
C ASP A 32 -3.59 -14.01 -0.10
N VAL A 33 -2.54 -13.27 -0.45
CA VAL A 33 -1.70 -12.46 0.44
C VAL A 33 -1.44 -11.04 -0.10
N SER A 34 -2.38 -10.51 -0.89
CA SER A 34 -2.26 -9.16 -1.45
C SER A 34 -2.11 -8.07 -0.40
N ASP A 35 -2.69 -8.26 0.79
CA ASP A 35 -2.57 -7.40 1.96
C ASP A 35 -1.12 -7.32 2.47
N VAL A 36 -0.43 -8.47 2.55
CA VAL A 36 0.98 -8.55 2.93
C VAL A 36 1.85 -7.76 1.94
N PHE A 37 1.68 -8.00 0.64
CA PHE A 37 2.44 -7.28 -0.40
C PHE A 37 2.19 -5.77 -0.38
N ALA A 38 0.95 -5.37 -0.16
CA ALA A 38 0.60 -3.96 -0.09
C ALA A 38 1.23 -3.28 1.14
N VAL A 39 1.16 -3.92 2.33
CA VAL A 39 1.73 -3.39 3.58
C VAL A 39 3.26 -3.31 3.49
N VAL A 40 3.91 -4.38 3.02
CA VAL A 40 5.38 -4.38 2.82
C VAL A 40 5.78 -3.27 1.86
N GLY A 41 5.09 -3.12 0.72
CA GLY A 41 5.35 -2.06 -0.24
C GLY A 41 5.16 -0.64 0.31
N ALA A 42 4.19 -0.42 1.22
CA ALA A 42 4.03 0.85 1.90
C ALA A 42 5.20 1.15 2.85
N ILE A 43 5.64 0.15 3.62
CA ILE A 43 6.78 0.29 4.53
C ILE A 43 8.06 0.56 3.73
N GLU A 44 8.33 -0.17 2.65
CA GLU A 44 9.47 0.05 1.74
C GLU A 44 9.50 1.50 1.21
N SER A 45 8.36 1.97 0.71
CA SER A 45 8.25 3.31 0.12
C SER A 45 8.38 4.43 1.15
N CYS A 46 7.68 4.32 2.28
CA CYS A 46 7.75 5.34 3.34
C CYS A 46 9.15 5.37 3.99
N TRP A 47 9.81 4.22 4.12
CA TRP A 47 11.20 4.14 4.57
C TRP A 47 12.15 4.84 3.59
N ALA A 48 11.98 4.56 2.28
CA ALA A 48 12.79 5.21 1.24
C ALA A 48 12.62 6.74 1.22
N ILE A 49 11.41 7.25 1.40
CA ILE A 49 11.13 8.69 1.49
C ILE A 49 11.86 9.31 2.70
N ARG A 50 11.90 8.60 3.83
CA ARG A 50 12.55 9.11 5.06
C ARG A 50 14.06 9.08 5.01
N THR A 51 14.63 8.00 4.48
CA THR A 51 16.06 7.69 4.63
C THR A 51 16.87 7.87 3.35
N GLY A 52 16.19 7.99 2.20
CA GLY A 52 16.84 7.97 0.88
C GLY A 52 17.22 6.56 0.41
N ASN A 53 16.96 5.51 1.20
CA ASN A 53 17.37 4.14 0.90
C ASN A 53 16.15 3.26 0.59
N LEU A 54 15.99 2.85 -0.67
CA LEU A 54 14.95 1.92 -1.09
C LEU A 54 15.43 0.48 -0.92
N ASN A 55 14.91 -0.20 0.11
CA ASN A 55 15.21 -1.59 0.42
C ASN A 55 14.01 -2.48 0.09
N THR A 56 14.23 -3.67 -0.46
CA THR A 56 13.20 -4.70 -0.58
C THR A 56 13.11 -5.49 0.72
N LEU A 57 11.90 -5.57 1.28
CA LEU A 57 11.61 -6.26 2.54
C LEU A 57 10.88 -7.58 2.28
N SER A 58 10.84 -8.43 3.31
CA SER A 58 10.32 -9.79 3.21
C SER A 58 8.81 -9.85 3.42
N GLU A 59 8.08 -10.24 2.39
CA GLU A 59 6.69 -10.68 2.49
C GLU A 59 6.59 -12.06 3.13
N GLN A 60 7.55 -12.95 2.84
CA GLN A 60 7.54 -14.32 3.36
C GLN A 60 7.60 -14.36 4.89
N GLN A 61 8.34 -13.44 5.51
CA GLN A 61 8.36 -13.30 6.96
C GLN A 61 6.95 -13.15 7.55
N LEU A 62 6.11 -12.33 6.95
CA LEU A 62 4.73 -12.11 7.41
C LEU A 62 3.83 -13.31 7.09
N VAL A 63 4.04 -13.97 5.96
CA VAL A 63 3.32 -15.19 5.58
C VAL A 63 3.58 -16.31 6.58
N ASP A 64 4.84 -16.49 7.02
CA ASP A 64 5.23 -17.60 7.87
C ASP A 64 5.08 -17.29 9.37
N CYS A 65 5.29 -16.03 9.80
CA CYS A 65 5.44 -15.68 11.20
C CYS A 65 4.33 -14.77 11.74
N GLY A 66 3.63 -14.03 10.89
CA GLY A 66 2.78 -12.92 11.33
C GLY A 66 1.30 -13.08 11.04
N ARG A 67 0.87 -14.16 10.37
CA ARG A 67 -0.48 -14.24 9.86
C ARG A 67 -1.23 -15.48 10.35
N ASN A 68 -2.49 -15.29 10.76
CA ASN A 68 -3.48 -16.37 10.80
C ASN A 68 -4.08 -16.49 9.39
N GLU A 69 -4.12 -17.68 8.81
CA GLU A 69 -4.39 -17.99 7.40
C GLU A 69 -5.69 -17.43 6.79
N THR A 70 -6.58 -16.84 7.56
CA THR A 70 -7.96 -16.55 7.16
C THR A 70 -8.35 -15.08 7.03
N SER A 71 -7.45 -14.14 7.26
CA SER A 71 -7.83 -12.72 7.39
C SER A 71 -7.12 -11.80 6.39
N ALA A 72 -7.88 -11.25 5.44
CA ALA A 72 -7.46 -10.11 4.60
C ALA A 72 -7.64 -8.79 5.37
N ASN A 73 -7.02 -8.66 6.54
CA ASN A 73 -7.17 -7.51 7.41
C ASN A 73 -5.88 -6.68 7.47
N LEU A 74 -5.86 -5.56 6.77
CA LEU A 74 -4.70 -4.66 6.72
C LEU A 74 -4.17 -4.27 8.10
N ARG A 75 -5.08 -4.04 9.07
CA ARG A 75 -4.72 -3.70 10.44
C ARG A 75 -3.91 -4.82 11.09
N GLU A 76 -4.37 -6.06 10.97
CA GLU A 76 -3.68 -7.22 11.55
C GLU A 76 -2.29 -7.42 10.95
N VAL A 77 -2.13 -7.16 9.64
CA VAL A 77 -0.81 -7.24 9.01
C VAL A 77 0.15 -6.19 9.59
N PHE A 78 -0.29 -4.95 9.81
CA PHE A 78 0.54 -3.93 10.46
C PHE A 78 0.85 -4.29 11.92
N GLU A 79 -0.13 -4.80 12.67
CA GLU A 79 0.06 -5.28 14.04
C GLU A 79 1.07 -6.43 14.10
N SER A 80 1.05 -7.33 13.11
CA SER A 80 2.04 -8.40 12.97
C SER A 80 3.44 -7.85 12.73
N VAL A 81 3.61 -6.87 11.86
CA VAL A 81 4.91 -6.20 11.68
C VAL A 81 5.44 -5.65 12.99
N SER A 82 4.60 -4.95 13.76
CA SER A 82 5.00 -4.37 15.05
C SER A 82 5.35 -5.46 16.09
N SER A 83 4.55 -6.52 16.18
CA SER A 83 4.76 -7.63 17.14
C SER A 83 6.02 -8.45 16.85
N LEU A 84 6.37 -8.61 15.57
CA LEU A 84 7.61 -9.26 15.13
C LEU A 84 8.84 -8.36 15.33
N GLY A 85 8.65 -7.09 15.64
CA GLY A 85 9.70 -6.10 15.83
C GLY A 85 10.17 -5.43 14.57
N GLY A 86 9.45 -5.61 13.45
CA GLY A 86 9.77 -5.02 12.15
C GLY A 86 9.91 -6.06 11.03
N LEU A 87 10.51 -5.65 9.92
CA LEU A 87 10.73 -6.48 8.74
C LEU A 87 12.22 -6.69 8.44
N ALA A 88 12.56 -7.92 8.08
CA ALA A 88 13.86 -8.30 7.55
C ALA A 88 13.96 -7.97 6.04
N PRO A 89 15.17 -7.85 5.48
CA PRO A 89 15.36 -7.75 4.04
C PRO A 89 14.85 -9.01 3.31
N ASN A 90 14.32 -8.84 2.10
CA ASN A 90 13.93 -9.98 1.26
C ASN A 90 15.11 -10.91 0.95
N SER A 91 16.34 -10.41 0.94
CA SER A 91 17.55 -11.22 0.70
C SER A 91 17.82 -12.23 1.81
N SER A 92 17.42 -11.97 3.06
CA SER A 92 17.59 -12.91 4.18
C SER A 92 16.36 -13.80 4.40
N TYR A 93 15.19 -13.38 3.92
CA TYR A 93 13.96 -14.17 4.03
C TYR A 93 13.14 -14.08 2.72
N PRO A 94 13.59 -14.75 1.64
CA PRO A 94 13.02 -14.60 0.30
C PRO A 94 11.61 -15.20 0.18
N TYR A 95 10.78 -14.60 -0.69
CA TYR A 95 9.43 -15.08 -0.99
C TYR A 95 9.45 -16.37 -1.80
N VAL A 96 8.70 -17.38 -1.35
CA VAL A 96 8.63 -18.72 -1.97
C VAL A 96 7.21 -19.16 -2.36
N ALA A 97 6.22 -18.27 -2.21
CA ALA A 97 4.81 -18.47 -2.60
C ALA A 97 4.15 -19.71 -1.95
N GLN A 98 4.54 -20.06 -0.75
CA GLN A 98 3.94 -21.12 0.08
C GLN A 98 4.17 -20.83 1.55
N HIS A 99 3.29 -21.31 2.43
CA HIS A 99 3.51 -21.23 3.87
C HIS A 99 4.62 -22.17 4.33
N GLN A 100 5.50 -21.69 5.18
CA GLN A 100 6.57 -22.46 5.82
C GLN A 100 6.57 -22.25 7.32
N GLN A 101 7.34 -23.05 8.04
CA GLN A 101 7.63 -22.79 9.44
C GLN A 101 8.37 -21.46 9.59
N CYS A 102 7.95 -20.61 10.53
CA CYS A 102 8.61 -19.36 10.84
C CYS A 102 10.10 -19.58 11.21
N LYS A 103 11.00 -18.92 10.49
CA LYS A 103 12.46 -18.97 10.68
C LYS A 103 13.05 -17.59 10.95
N LEU A 104 12.24 -16.65 11.46
CA LEU A 104 12.67 -15.28 11.68
C LEU A 104 13.84 -15.20 12.65
N ASN A 105 14.94 -14.66 12.17
CA ASN A 105 16.05 -14.19 13.00
C ASN A 105 15.87 -12.70 13.30
N LYS A 106 15.55 -12.35 14.54
CA LYS A 106 15.28 -10.96 14.94
C LYS A 106 16.49 -10.03 14.79
N THR A 107 17.70 -10.56 14.70
CA THR A 107 18.90 -9.74 14.45
C THR A 107 19.00 -9.22 13.03
N GLU A 108 18.21 -9.80 12.10
CA GLU A 108 18.17 -9.39 10.70
C GLU A 108 17.10 -8.33 10.40
N ILE A 109 16.29 -7.94 11.40
CA ILE A 109 15.30 -6.87 11.23
C ILE A 109 16.00 -5.57 10.83
N SER A 110 15.65 -5.03 9.67
CA SER A 110 16.24 -3.83 9.09
C SER A 110 15.34 -2.61 9.13
N VAL A 111 14.02 -2.80 9.13
CA VAL A 111 13.04 -1.71 9.18
C VAL A 111 12.01 -1.97 10.27
N ARG A 112 11.81 -0.98 11.13
CA ARG A 112 10.80 -0.99 12.21
C ARG A 112 9.77 0.08 11.96
N ILE A 113 8.53 -0.20 12.38
CA ILE A 113 7.43 0.78 12.43
C ILE A 113 6.96 0.91 13.87
N GLU A 114 6.49 2.09 14.24
CA GLU A 114 5.88 2.34 15.57
C GLU A 114 4.38 1.97 15.58
N GLY A 115 3.78 1.83 14.41
CA GLY A 115 2.37 1.47 14.29
C GLY A 115 1.82 1.79 12.91
N HIS A 116 0.52 2.06 12.89
CA HIS A 116 -0.19 2.39 11.65
C HIS A 116 -1.24 3.49 11.89
N LEU A 117 -1.56 4.24 10.83
CA LEU A 117 -2.60 5.26 10.81
C LEU A 117 -3.75 4.80 9.93
N LYS A 118 -4.99 5.04 10.35
CA LYS A 118 -6.20 4.81 9.56
C LYS A 118 -6.70 6.09 8.93
N MET A 119 -7.11 6.04 7.67
CA MET A 119 -7.68 7.17 6.92
C MET A 119 -9.07 6.83 6.37
N HIS A 120 -9.90 7.85 6.09
CA HIS A 120 -11.29 7.63 5.69
C HIS A 120 -11.80 8.50 4.54
N ASN A 121 -11.09 9.54 4.13
CA ASN A 121 -11.56 10.53 3.16
C ASN A 121 -10.62 10.60 1.98
N GLU A 122 -11.11 10.47 0.74
CA GLU A 122 -10.27 10.44 -0.45
C GLU A 122 -9.51 11.75 -0.70
N GLU A 123 -10.03 12.90 -0.28
CA GLU A 123 -9.29 14.16 -0.36
C GLU A 123 -8.14 14.18 0.67
N ALA A 124 -8.41 13.77 1.90
CA ALA A 124 -7.37 13.62 2.93
C ALA A 124 -6.31 12.58 2.52
N MET A 125 -6.73 11.46 1.90
CA MET A 125 -5.83 10.46 1.34
C MET A 125 -4.90 11.06 0.27
N ALA A 126 -5.40 11.92 -0.62
CA ALA A 126 -4.58 12.55 -1.66
C ALA A 126 -3.54 13.51 -1.05
N ARG A 127 -3.93 14.31 -0.07
CA ARG A 127 -3.00 15.18 0.68
C ARG A 127 -1.97 14.38 1.46
N TYR A 128 -2.40 13.30 2.10
CA TYR A 128 -1.52 12.39 2.81
C TYR A 128 -0.48 11.75 1.87
N LEU A 129 -0.94 11.25 0.71
CA LEU A 129 -0.06 10.67 -0.30
C LEU A 129 1.09 11.61 -0.67
N MET A 130 0.78 12.88 -0.95
CA MET A 130 1.78 13.88 -1.30
C MET A 130 2.74 14.19 -0.14
N ALA A 131 2.21 14.28 1.07
CA ALA A 131 2.96 14.75 2.23
C ALA A 131 3.79 13.66 2.91
N LYS A 132 3.34 12.40 2.85
CA LYS A 132 3.88 11.31 3.68
C LYS A 132 4.33 10.09 2.88
N GLY A 133 3.73 9.81 1.73
CA GLY A 133 4.09 8.68 0.89
C GLY A 133 2.94 7.72 0.59
N PRO A 134 3.25 6.64 -0.12
CA PRO A 134 2.32 5.57 -0.45
C PRO A 134 1.64 4.96 0.77
N PHE A 135 0.38 4.56 0.60
CA PHE A 135 -0.44 3.93 1.63
C PHE A 135 -1.25 2.76 1.06
N VAL A 136 -1.79 1.94 1.95
CA VAL A 136 -2.48 0.70 1.60
C VAL A 136 -3.98 0.87 1.64
N VAL A 137 -4.66 0.28 0.68
CA VAL A 137 -6.13 0.20 0.62
C VAL A 137 -6.57 -1.23 0.40
N ALA A 138 -7.69 -1.61 1.04
CA ALA A 138 -8.43 -2.79 0.65
C ALA A 138 -9.56 -2.39 -0.30
N PHE A 139 -9.86 -3.24 -1.28
CA PHE A 139 -10.89 -2.98 -2.28
C PHE A 139 -11.53 -4.28 -2.78
N ASN A 140 -12.68 -4.16 -3.42
CA ASN A 140 -13.32 -5.28 -4.09
C ASN A 140 -12.67 -5.48 -5.47
N GLY A 141 -11.77 -6.45 -5.61
CA GLY A 141 -10.96 -6.59 -6.82
C GLY A 141 -10.73 -8.01 -7.31
N LYS A 142 -11.11 -9.03 -6.53
CA LYS A 142 -10.79 -10.42 -6.87
C LYS A 142 -11.40 -10.86 -8.20
N ASP A 143 -12.67 -10.58 -8.40
CA ASP A 143 -13.41 -10.97 -9.60
C ASP A 143 -13.49 -9.83 -10.62
N SER A 144 -13.77 -8.60 -10.15
CA SER A 144 -14.00 -7.43 -10.99
C SER A 144 -12.75 -6.95 -11.73
N LEU A 145 -11.55 -7.18 -11.19
CA LEU A 145 -10.27 -6.77 -11.78
C LEU A 145 -9.43 -7.93 -12.31
N ALA A 146 -9.91 -9.17 -12.24
CA ALA A 146 -9.12 -10.33 -12.67
C ALA A 146 -8.61 -10.22 -14.12
N SER A 147 -9.44 -9.69 -15.03
CA SER A 147 -9.15 -9.51 -16.46
C SER A 147 -8.74 -8.07 -16.83
N TYR A 148 -8.41 -7.23 -15.84
CA TYR A 148 -8.02 -5.85 -16.12
C TYR A 148 -6.79 -5.76 -17.04
N LYS A 149 -6.88 -4.93 -18.09
CA LYS A 149 -5.81 -4.70 -19.06
C LYS A 149 -5.33 -3.25 -19.09
N GLY A 150 -6.21 -2.30 -18.70
CA GLY A 150 -5.89 -0.87 -18.70
C GLY A 150 -7.14 0.00 -18.64
N GLY A 151 -6.93 1.31 -18.51
CA GLY A 151 -7.97 2.32 -18.37
C GLY A 151 -8.38 2.57 -16.92
N ILE A 152 -9.26 3.55 -16.71
CA ILE A 152 -9.75 3.88 -15.37
C ILE A 152 -10.95 2.98 -15.03
N VAL A 153 -10.80 2.16 -13.99
CA VAL A 153 -11.92 1.37 -13.43
C VAL A 153 -12.91 2.32 -12.78
N ASN A 154 -14.13 2.36 -13.31
CA ASN A 154 -15.21 3.21 -12.81
C ASN A 154 -16.51 2.41 -12.73
N PHE A 155 -16.55 1.44 -11.82
CA PHE A 155 -17.73 0.62 -11.59
C PHE A 155 -18.67 1.28 -10.59
N ASN A 156 -19.97 1.09 -10.79
CA ASN A 156 -20.97 1.47 -9.81
C ASN A 156 -21.03 0.44 -8.66
N SER A 157 -21.76 0.76 -7.60
CA SER A 157 -21.89 -0.09 -6.40
C SER A 157 -22.55 -1.45 -6.64
N THR A 158 -23.30 -1.62 -7.73
CA THR A 158 -23.88 -2.92 -8.12
C THR A 158 -22.83 -3.81 -8.79
N GLN A 159 -22.00 -3.23 -9.66
CA GLN A 159 -20.91 -3.95 -10.35
C GLN A 159 -19.75 -4.29 -9.42
N CYS A 160 -19.47 -3.40 -8.47
CA CYS A 160 -18.35 -3.53 -7.54
C CYS A 160 -18.76 -3.04 -6.14
N PRO A 161 -19.47 -3.87 -5.35
CA PRO A 161 -19.94 -3.49 -4.02
C PRO A 161 -18.80 -3.06 -3.09
N PRO A 162 -18.85 -1.85 -2.47
CA PRO A 162 -17.78 -1.31 -1.66
C PRO A 162 -17.59 -2.02 -0.31
N THR A 163 -18.50 -2.92 0.05
CA THR A 163 -18.45 -3.70 1.30
C THR A 163 -17.81 -5.07 1.15
N LYS A 164 -17.56 -5.54 -0.08
CA LYS A 164 -16.94 -6.85 -0.35
C LYS A 164 -15.45 -6.71 -0.64
N LEU A 165 -14.68 -6.23 0.34
CA LEU A 165 -13.25 -6.07 0.19
C LEU A 165 -12.57 -7.43 0.12
N SER A 166 -11.89 -7.72 -0.98
CA SER A 166 -11.32 -9.03 -1.30
C SER A 166 -9.86 -9.00 -1.75
N GLN A 167 -9.32 -7.80 -1.93
CA GLN A 167 -7.92 -7.58 -2.30
C GLN A 167 -7.36 -6.34 -1.63
N ALA A 168 -6.05 -6.22 -1.61
CA ALA A 168 -5.35 -5.01 -1.20
C ALA A 168 -4.37 -4.55 -2.28
N GLY A 169 -4.04 -3.26 -2.25
CA GLY A 169 -3.07 -2.65 -3.14
C GLY A 169 -2.43 -1.42 -2.53
N LEU A 170 -1.28 -1.04 -3.09
CA LEU A 170 -0.53 0.13 -2.66
C LEU A 170 -0.89 1.32 -3.54
N VAL A 171 -1.49 2.36 -2.97
CA VAL A 171 -1.71 3.63 -3.67
C VAL A 171 -0.38 4.38 -3.78
N VAL A 172 0.05 4.64 -5.00
CA VAL A 172 1.35 5.28 -5.30
C VAL A 172 1.20 6.63 -5.99
N GLY A 173 0.00 6.94 -6.47
CA GLY A 173 -0.23 8.19 -7.20
C GLY A 173 -1.72 8.44 -7.43
N PHE A 174 -1.98 9.59 -8.01
CA PHE A 174 -3.29 9.96 -8.54
C PHE A 174 -3.14 10.84 -9.78
N GLY A 175 -4.22 10.96 -10.54
CA GLY A 175 -4.26 11.81 -11.71
C GLY A 175 -5.67 12.21 -12.11
N VAL A 176 -5.75 12.95 -13.22
CA VAL A 176 -6.99 13.30 -13.91
C VAL A 176 -6.82 12.99 -15.39
N GLU A 177 -7.73 12.22 -15.99
CA GLU A 177 -7.79 11.94 -17.41
C GLU A 177 -9.21 12.17 -17.91
N ALA A 178 -9.38 12.97 -18.97
CA ALA A 178 -10.69 13.34 -19.52
C ALA A 178 -11.68 13.84 -18.43
N LYS A 179 -11.21 14.67 -17.48
CA LYS A 179 -11.93 15.19 -16.32
C LYS A 179 -12.32 14.14 -15.27
N MET A 180 -11.88 12.91 -15.41
CA MET A 180 -12.10 11.84 -14.42
C MET A 180 -10.89 11.71 -13.50
N PRO A 181 -11.00 12.04 -12.20
CA PRO A 181 -9.93 11.83 -11.24
C PRO A 181 -9.79 10.32 -10.96
N PHE A 182 -8.54 9.87 -10.76
CA PHE A 182 -8.24 8.47 -10.49
C PHE A 182 -7.09 8.30 -9.50
N TRP A 183 -7.03 7.14 -8.88
CA TRP A 183 -5.89 6.62 -8.14
C TRP A 183 -5.03 5.71 -9.02
N ILE A 184 -3.72 5.68 -8.76
CA ILE A 184 -2.78 4.70 -9.32
C ILE A 184 -2.40 3.73 -8.22
N LEU A 185 -2.68 2.44 -8.44
CA LEU A 185 -2.38 1.38 -7.47
C LEU A 185 -1.38 0.39 -8.03
N LYS A 186 -0.38 0.03 -7.21
CA LYS A 186 0.50 -1.11 -7.42
C LYS A 186 -0.22 -2.36 -6.93
N ASN A 187 -0.32 -3.39 -7.79
CA ASN A 187 -0.85 -4.69 -7.45
C ASN A 187 0.30 -5.70 -7.19
N SER A 188 -0.04 -6.92 -6.80
CA SER A 188 0.87 -8.04 -6.52
C SER A 188 0.65 -9.23 -7.46
N ARG A 189 0.32 -8.96 -8.73
CA ARG A 189 0.05 -9.97 -9.78
C ARG A 189 1.13 -10.03 -10.87
N GLY A 190 2.34 -9.56 -10.55
CA GLY A 190 3.45 -9.47 -11.49
C GLY A 190 3.31 -8.35 -12.52
N GLY A 191 4.43 -8.00 -13.14
CA GLY A 191 4.51 -6.87 -14.08
C GLY A 191 3.78 -7.07 -15.43
N LYS A 192 3.33 -8.28 -15.74
CA LYS A 192 2.57 -8.58 -16.98
C LYS A 192 1.06 -8.32 -16.84
N TRP A 193 0.56 -8.14 -15.64
CA TRP A 193 -0.84 -7.87 -15.37
C TRP A 193 -1.13 -6.37 -15.48
N GLY A 194 -2.31 -6.01 -16.01
CA GLY A 194 -2.78 -4.63 -16.07
C GLY A 194 -1.83 -3.68 -16.79
N GLU A 195 -1.63 -2.50 -16.25
CA GLU A 195 -0.71 -1.45 -16.74
C GLU A 195 0.68 -1.65 -16.11
N ASN A 196 1.43 -2.65 -16.58
CA ASN A 196 2.75 -3.04 -16.03
C ASN A 196 2.71 -3.38 -14.53
N GLY A 197 1.68 -4.10 -14.09
CA GLY A 197 1.46 -4.48 -12.69
C GLY A 197 0.69 -3.46 -11.86
N TYR A 198 0.30 -2.35 -12.48
CA TYR A 198 -0.51 -1.29 -11.88
C TYR A 198 -1.93 -1.28 -12.46
N PHE A 199 -2.83 -0.59 -11.77
CA PHE A 199 -4.14 -0.27 -12.30
C PHE A 199 -4.59 1.11 -11.86
N ARG A 200 -5.57 1.67 -12.58
CA ARG A 200 -6.18 2.95 -12.25
C ARG A 200 -7.65 2.76 -11.88
N ILE A 201 -8.09 3.44 -10.82
CA ILE A 201 -9.47 3.38 -10.33
C ILE A 201 -9.99 4.78 -10.05
N ALA A 202 -11.25 5.04 -10.37
CA ALA A 202 -11.88 6.34 -10.17
C ALA A 202 -11.78 6.79 -8.71
N ARG A 203 -11.44 8.07 -8.52
CA ARG A 203 -11.25 8.74 -7.23
C ARG A 203 -12.41 9.69 -6.95
N GLY A 204 -12.85 9.75 -5.69
CA GLY A 204 -13.87 10.69 -5.20
C GLY A 204 -15.25 10.08 -4.97
N SER A 205 -15.45 8.80 -5.32
CA SER A 205 -16.74 8.11 -5.17
C SER A 205 -16.65 6.77 -4.44
N ASN A 206 -15.54 6.52 -3.74
CA ASN A 206 -15.30 5.24 -3.06
C ASN A 206 -15.51 4.02 -3.96
N THR A 207 -15.08 4.12 -5.21
CA THR A 207 -15.24 3.05 -6.21
C THR A 207 -14.64 1.74 -5.68
N CYS A 208 -15.40 0.64 -5.73
CA CYS A 208 -15.00 -0.67 -5.20
C CYS A 208 -14.56 -0.67 -3.72
N GLY A 209 -14.94 0.35 -2.94
CA GLY A 209 -14.58 0.45 -1.52
C GLY A 209 -13.17 0.97 -1.26
N ILE A 210 -12.55 1.64 -2.23
CA ILE A 210 -11.14 2.11 -2.15
C ILE A 210 -10.82 2.98 -0.93
N ALA A 211 -11.82 3.66 -0.38
CA ALA A 211 -11.69 4.52 0.80
C ALA A 211 -12.28 3.90 2.08
N SER A 212 -12.77 2.65 2.02
CA SER A 212 -13.44 2.00 3.16
C SER A 212 -12.46 1.44 4.19
N ASN A 213 -11.28 0.99 3.74
CA ASN A 213 -10.28 0.37 4.60
C ASN A 213 -8.88 0.78 4.15
N VAL A 214 -8.35 1.86 4.76
CA VAL A 214 -7.15 2.56 4.34
C VAL A 214 -6.18 2.70 5.50
N TYR A 215 -4.93 2.28 5.32
CA TYR A 215 -3.89 2.36 6.34
C TYR A 215 -2.55 2.80 5.76
N SER A 216 -1.74 3.42 6.61
CA SER A 216 -0.35 3.77 6.31
C SER A 216 0.56 3.40 7.48
N PRO A 217 1.81 3.01 7.25
CA PRO A 217 2.77 2.81 8.33
C PRO A 217 3.04 4.14 9.03
N PHE A 218 3.24 4.05 10.35
CA PHE A 218 3.69 5.15 11.18
C PHE A 218 5.10 4.86 11.69
N PHE A 219 5.99 5.85 11.54
CA PHE A 219 7.37 5.80 12.02
C PHE A 219 7.58 6.91 13.05
N ASP A 220 8.38 6.68 14.06
CA ASP A 220 8.71 7.70 15.07
C ASP A 220 9.36 8.94 14.43
N VAL A 221 9.14 10.07 15.11
CA VAL A 221 9.49 11.41 14.63
C VAL A 221 11.00 11.65 14.58
N ASP A 222 11.79 10.90 15.35
CA ASP A 222 13.21 11.18 15.62
C ASP A 222 14.19 10.71 14.52
N ILE A 223 13.73 10.08 13.45
CA ILE A 223 14.60 9.74 12.32
C ILE A 223 14.39 10.76 11.19
N GLY A 224 14.94 11.95 11.37
CA GLY A 224 15.42 12.90 10.34
C GLY A 224 14.55 13.25 9.12
N GLY A 225 13.22 13.15 9.20
CA GLY A 225 12.33 13.58 8.11
C GLY A 225 11.50 14.81 8.49
N PRO A 226 10.98 15.60 7.52
CA PRO A 226 10.17 16.76 7.84
C PRO A 226 8.92 16.36 8.62
N ASN A 227 8.80 16.89 9.86
CA ASN A 227 7.67 16.70 10.74
C ASN A 227 6.42 17.36 10.16
N ILE A 228 5.60 16.62 9.44
CA ILE A 228 4.28 17.06 8.98
C ILE A 228 3.23 16.24 9.73
N PHE A 229 2.73 16.76 10.86
CA PHE A 229 1.53 16.21 11.49
C PHE A 229 0.31 16.62 10.67
N VAL A 230 -0.36 15.65 10.06
CA VAL A 230 -1.73 15.84 9.56
C VAL A 230 -2.64 15.59 10.75
N ALA A 231 -3.27 16.64 11.26
CA ALA A 231 -4.36 16.47 12.22
C ALA A 231 -5.48 15.69 11.53
N MET A 232 -5.87 14.56 12.13
CA MET A 232 -7.01 13.75 11.72
C MET A 232 -8.33 14.43 12.06
#